data_122761a0080a065e65db4bc54200453e
#
_entry.id   122761a0080a065e65db4bc54200453e
#
_cell.length_a   1.000
_cell.length_b   1.000
_cell.length_c   1.000
_cell.angle_alpha   90.00
_cell.angle_beta   90.00
_cell.angle_gamma   90.00
#
_symmetry.space_group_name_H-M   'P 1'
#
loop_
_entity.id
_entity.type
_entity.pdbx_description
1 polymer ?
#
loop_
_entity_poly.entity_id
_entity_poly.type
_entity_poly.pdbx_seq_one_letter_code
_entity_poly.pdbx_strand_id
1 'polypeptide(L)'
;MEPMKIHSALSRADITADAVDSVCREVAAGLAGHQADLAFVFFSPHHTGSADFLASIIEERLHPKVLLGCSAESIIEGRQEIEGQPALCLWAAHLPGASLMPFHLRFEQGEEGFTTSGWPADMPNPESTPSLLILGEPFTTPVEALLGDLRKRYPKAAAIGGMASGAHQPGGNRLIYNGQAVEEGTVGVFVGGAVRIRTVVSQGCRPIGDRFMITQAEQNVVQELSGKPALERLREVFSLLSPAEQQQAERALHLGIVIDEHKDHFERGDFLIRNLIGADQQTGGFAVGDIVKEGQTVQFQLRDAAAASEDLHALLTGERATQGDQPPAGALIFSCNGRGQRFFKASHHDAGAIQDEMGSLPVAGFFAMGEIDPVGGNNFLHSYTASVALFVPADSSST
;
A
#
# COMPACT_ATOMS: atom_id res chain seq x y z
N MET A 1 20.48 3.60 22.99
CA MET A 1 19.94 4.61 22.05
C MET A 1 18.71 5.24 22.67
N GLU A 2 18.45 6.51 22.37
CA GLU A 2 17.19 7.16 22.75
C GLU A 2 16.02 6.42 22.07
N PRO A 3 14.89 6.18 22.78
CA PRO A 3 13.76 5.46 22.18
C PRO A 3 13.10 6.30 21.09
N MET A 4 12.60 5.65 20.05
CA MET A 4 11.73 6.28 19.07
C MET A 4 10.47 6.79 19.75
N LYS A 5 9.98 7.97 19.32
CA LYS A 5 8.70 8.52 19.75
C LYS A 5 7.85 8.82 18.54
N ILE A 6 6.68 8.25 18.51
CA ILE A 6 5.74 8.42 17.40
C ILE A 6 4.41 8.85 17.99
N HIS A 7 3.75 9.78 17.33
CA HIS A 7 2.40 10.20 17.67
C HIS A 7 1.57 10.48 16.42
N SER A 8 0.29 10.17 16.49
CA SER A 8 -0.68 10.48 15.44
C SER A 8 -1.88 11.23 16.02
N ALA A 9 -2.52 12.05 15.21
CA ALA A 9 -3.71 12.80 15.57
C ALA A 9 -4.65 12.92 14.38
N LEU A 10 -5.95 12.93 14.66
CA LEU A 10 -7.03 13.05 13.68
C LEU A 10 -7.88 14.29 13.97
N SER A 11 -8.18 15.04 12.93
CA SER A 11 -9.22 16.07 12.96
C SER A 11 -10.33 15.74 11.97
N ARG A 12 -11.57 16.00 12.36
CA ARG A 12 -12.78 15.85 11.53
C ARG A 12 -13.41 17.20 11.22
N ALA A 13 -12.67 18.30 11.44
CA ALA A 13 -13.14 19.63 11.13
C ALA A 13 -13.24 19.85 9.62
N ASP A 14 -14.31 20.50 9.16
CA ASP A 14 -14.52 20.84 7.74
C ASP A 14 -13.57 21.94 7.27
N ILE A 15 -13.17 22.84 8.18
CA ILE A 15 -12.29 23.95 7.89
C ILE A 15 -10.84 23.50 8.02
N THR A 16 -10.09 23.55 6.92
CA THR A 16 -8.70 23.06 6.88
C THR A 16 -7.80 23.74 7.92
N ALA A 17 -7.96 25.04 8.16
CA ALA A 17 -7.17 25.76 9.16
C ALA A 17 -7.36 25.20 10.57
N ASP A 18 -8.60 24.91 10.95
CA ASP A 18 -8.92 24.33 12.25
C ASP A 18 -8.42 22.88 12.36
N ALA A 19 -8.58 22.12 11.26
CA ALA A 19 -8.12 20.74 11.19
C ALA A 19 -6.61 20.65 11.41
N VAL A 20 -5.82 21.40 10.63
CA VAL A 20 -4.35 21.34 10.68
C VAL A 20 -3.80 21.89 12.00
N ASP A 21 -4.39 22.98 12.55
CA ASP A 21 -3.97 23.53 13.85
C ASP A 21 -4.20 22.51 14.98
N SER A 22 -5.34 21.83 14.96
CA SER A 22 -5.67 20.80 15.96
C SER A 22 -4.67 19.65 15.95
N VAL A 23 -4.42 19.05 14.79
CA VAL A 23 -3.52 17.87 14.70
C VAL A 23 -2.06 18.26 14.97
N CYS A 24 -1.60 19.44 14.53
CA CYS A 24 -0.25 19.92 14.83
C CYS A 24 -0.03 20.08 16.34
N ARG A 25 -1.00 20.66 17.04
CA ARG A 25 -0.92 20.86 18.49
C ARG A 25 -0.86 19.54 19.25
N GLU A 26 -1.69 18.58 18.85
CA GLU A 26 -1.75 17.25 19.48
C GLU A 26 -0.48 16.45 19.22
N VAL A 27 0.00 16.42 17.97
CA VAL A 27 1.24 15.72 17.60
C VAL A 27 2.45 16.36 18.29
N ALA A 28 2.56 17.68 18.34
CA ALA A 28 3.64 18.37 19.06
C ALA A 28 3.66 18.02 20.56
N ALA A 29 2.49 17.95 21.19
CA ALA A 29 2.38 17.52 22.58
C ALA A 29 2.79 16.05 22.77
N GLY A 30 2.38 15.16 21.86
CA GLY A 30 2.72 13.73 21.90
C GLY A 30 4.20 13.44 21.66
N LEU A 31 4.88 14.24 20.85
CA LEU A 31 6.34 14.17 20.68
C LEU A 31 7.13 14.69 21.89
N ALA A 32 6.43 15.36 22.83
CA ALA A 32 7.01 15.78 24.11
C ALA A 32 8.32 16.58 24.00
N GLY A 33 8.39 17.50 23.05
CA GLY A 33 9.52 18.39 22.79
C GLY A 33 10.63 17.81 21.90
N HIS A 34 10.47 16.58 21.41
CA HIS A 34 11.38 16.05 20.39
C HIS A 34 11.02 16.59 19.01
N GLN A 35 12.04 16.85 18.19
CA GLN A 35 11.83 17.24 16.79
C GLN A 35 11.32 16.05 15.98
N ALA A 36 10.36 16.28 15.10
CA ALA A 36 9.93 15.29 14.13
C ALA A 36 11.02 15.07 13.07
N ASP A 37 11.51 13.85 12.94
CA ASP A 37 12.42 13.49 11.84
C ASP A 37 11.62 13.18 10.58
N LEU A 38 10.47 12.50 10.72
CA LEU A 38 9.59 12.09 9.63
C LEU A 38 8.14 12.41 9.99
N ALA A 39 7.39 13.00 9.07
CA ALA A 39 5.96 13.23 9.21
C ALA A 39 5.19 12.82 7.97
N PHE A 40 3.99 12.28 8.18
CA PHE A 40 3.03 11.97 7.13
C PHE A 40 1.69 12.68 7.41
N VAL A 41 1.12 13.29 6.39
CA VAL A 41 -0.21 13.88 6.44
C VAL A 41 -1.12 13.26 5.39
N PHE A 42 -2.25 12.71 5.82
CA PHE A 42 -3.28 12.17 4.96
C PHE A 42 -4.57 12.97 5.16
N PHE A 43 -5.21 13.35 4.08
CA PHE A 43 -6.38 14.22 4.14
C PHE A 43 -7.43 13.86 3.09
N SER A 44 -8.68 13.97 3.51
CA SER A 44 -9.83 13.70 2.65
C SER A 44 -9.98 14.77 1.55
N PRO A 45 -10.78 14.51 0.49
CA PRO A 45 -11.00 15.44 -0.61
C PRO A 45 -11.47 16.83 -0.19
N HIS A 46 -12.10 16.94 0.98
CA HIS A 46 -12.57 18.21 1.57
C HIS A 46 -11.44 19.24 1.78
N HIS A 47 -10.21 18.77 1.96
CA HIS A 47 -9.04 19.60 2.22
C HIS A 47 -8.12 19.78 1.01
N THR A 48 -8.39 19.11 -0.12
CA THR A 48 -7.52 19.11 -1.31
C THR A 48 -7.28 20.50 -1.87
N GLY A 49 -8.31 21.36 -1.89
CA GLY A 49 -8.18 22.75 -2.36
C GLY A 49 -7.29 23.65 -1.48
N SER A 50 -6.92 23.17 -0.28
CA SER A 50 -6.04 23.90 0.66
C SER A 50 -4.76 23.11 0.97
N ALA A 51 -4.34 22.22 0.08
CA ALA A 51 -3.20 21.32 0.32
C ALA A 51 -1.87 22.06 0.54
N ASP A 52 -1.60 23.14 -0.21
CA ASP A 52 -0.41 23.97 0.01
C ASP A 52 -0.45 24.67 1.39
N PHE A 53 -1.62 25.18 1.77
CA PHE A 53 -1.79 25.82 3.06
C PHE A 53 -1.55 24.84 4.21
N LEU A 54 -2.17 23.63 4.17
CA LEU A 54 -1.96 22.64 5.24
C LEU A 54 -0.50 22.18 5.32
N ALA A 55 0.17 22.00 4.18
CA ALA A 55 1.57 21.58 4.13
C ALA A 55 2.47 22.66 4.75
N SER A 56 2.26 23.94 4.39
CA SER A 56 3.04 25.07 4.93
C SER A 56 2.85 25.24 6.45
N ILE A 57 1.62 25.05 6.96
CA ILE A 57 1.36 25.15 8.40
C ILE A 57 2.02 24.00 9.18
N ILE A 58 1.99 22.77 8.66
CA ILE A 58 2.68 21.64 9.31
C ILE A 58 4.19 21.91 9.36
N GLU A 59 4.77 22.38 8.26
CA GLU A 59 6.19 22.74 8.18
C GLU A 59 6.54 23.83 9.19
N GLU A 60 5.74 24.89 9.28
CA GLU A 60 5.94 26.00 10.22
C GLU A 60 5.83 25.59 11.70
N ARG A 61 4.88 24.66 12.01
CA ARG A 61 4.58 24.31 13.40
C ARG A 61 5.44 23.18 13.97
N LEU A 62 5.82 22.20 13.13
CA LEU A 62 6.53 21.00 13.58
C LEU A 62 7.98 20.95 13.09
N HIS A 63 8.33 21.71 12.05
CA HIS A 63 9.65 21.68 11.40
C HIS A 63 10.17 20.27 11.18
N PRO A 64 9.39 19.34 10.55
CA PRO A 64 9.84 18.00 10.34
C PRO A 64 11.02 18.00 9.36
N LYS A 65 11.99 17.05 9.50
CA LYS A 65 13.07 16.94 8.52
C LYS A 65 12.55 16.45 7.16
N VAL A 66 11.51 15.62 7.19
CA VAL A 66 10.81 15.11 6.00
C VAL A 66 9.31 15.16 6.27
N LEU A 67 8.56 15.80 5.37
CA LEU A 67 7.12 15.83 5.36
C LEU A 67 6.60 15.25 4.04
N LEU A 68 5.85 14.17 4.12
CA LEU A 68 5.17 13.54 2.99
C LEU A 68 3.67 13.43 3.27
N GLY A 69 2.88 13.22 2.23
CA GLY A 69 1.45 13.00 2.39
C GLY A 69 0.70 12.89 1.08
N CYS A 70 -0.60 12.64 1.17
CA CYS A 70 -1.47 12.65 0.01
C CYS A 70 -2.94 12.88 0.36
N SER A 71 -3.71 13.29 -0.65
CA SER A 71 -5.17 13.26 -0.60
C SER A 71 -5.67 11.84 -0.79
N ALA A 72 -6.70 11.46 -0.02
CA ALA A 72 -7.25 10.11 -0.08
C ALA A 72 -8.76 10.10 0.15
N GLU A 73 -9.46 9.11 -0.40
CA GLU A 73 -10.91 8.93 -0.28
C GLU A 73 -11.35 8.77 1.18
N SER A 74 -10.55 8.04 1.96
CA SER A 74 -10.81 7.74 3.37
C SER A 74 -9.51 7.73 4.16
N ILE A 75 -9.58 8.15 5.43
CA ILE A 75 -8.42 8.40 6.29
C ILE A 75 -8.45 7.44 7.47
N ILE A 76 -7.27 6.95 7.85
CA ILE A 76 -7.08 6.02 8.97
C ILE A 76 -6.23 6.70 10.03
N GLU A 77 -6.68 6.66 11.29
CA GLU A 77 -5.91 7.10 12.45
C GLU A 77 -6.28 6.29 13.70
N GLY A 78 -5.27 5.82 14.41
CA GLY A 78 -5.44 5.01 15.61
C GLY A 78 -6.30 3.78 15.32
N ARG A 79 -7.50 3.73 15.90
CA ARG A 79 -8.49 2.68 15.70
C ARG A 79 -9.61 3.08 14.71
N GLN A 80 -9.53 4.26 14.10
CA GLN A 80 -10.62 4.83 13.32
C GLN A 80 -10.33 4.82 11.82
N GLU A 81 -11.35 4.49 11.04
CA GLU A 81 -11.41 4.65 9.58
C GLU A 81 -12.53 5.64 9.26
N ILE A 82 -12.19 6.76 8.67
CA ILE A 82 -13.14 7.84 8.37
C ILE A 82 -13.44 7.79 6.88
N GLU A 83 -14.58 7.21 6.55
CA GLU A 83 -15.06 7.03 5.18
C GLU A 83 -16.08 8.09 4.81
N GLY A 84 -15.88 8.78 3.67
CA GLY A 84 -16.84 9.72 3.08
C GLY A 84 -17.13 10.97 3.90
N GLN A 85 -16.27 11.33 4.84
CA GLN A 85 -16.40 12.49 5.72
C GLN A 85 -15.10 13.31 5.72
N PRO A 86 -15.15 14.60 6.12
CA PRO A 86 -13.96 15.38 6.35
C PRO A 86 -13.03 14.71 7.35
N ALA A 87 -11.77 14.60 7.00
CA ALA A 87 -10.75 14.06 7.89
C ALA A 87 -9.36 14.53 7.46
N LEU A 88 -8.53 14.84 8.44
CA LEU A 88 -7.11 15.11 8.28
C LEU A 88 -6.37 14.41 9.41
N CYS A 89 -5.46 13.49 9.05
CA CYS A 89 -4.59 12.78 9.98
C CYS A 89 -3.16 13.26 9.80
N LEU A 90 -2.48 13.53 10.91
CA LEU A 90 -1.05 13.82 10.97
C LEU A 90 -0.38 12.80 11.85
N TRP A 91 0.64 12.12 11.32
CA TRP A 91 1.52 11.20 12.01
C TRP A 91 2.93 11.75 11.98
N ALA A 92 3.63 11.78 13.11
CA ALA A 92 5.01 12.23 13.15
C ALA A 92 5.85 11.38 14.09
N ALA A 93 7.12 11.24 13.73
CA ALA A 93 8.08 10.38 14.40
C ALA A 93 9.39 11.11 14.69
N HIS A 94 9.85 10.99 15.93
CA HIS A 94 11.24 11.19 16.30
C HIS A 94 11.98 9.85 16.18
N LEU A 95 12.97 9.78 15.29
CA LEU A 95 13.66 8.57 14.88
C LEU A 95 15.18 8.72 15.09
N PRO A 96 15.69 8.61 16.32
CA PRO A 96 17.10 8.86 16.59
C PRO A 96 18.01 7.88 15.84
N GLY A 97 18.98 8.43 15.11
CA GLY A 97 19.91 7.66 14.28
C GLY A 97 19.35 7.14 12.96
N ALA A 98 18.13 7.52 12.60
CA ALA A 98 17.59 7.22 11.26
C ALA A 98 18.33 7.99 10.17
N SER A 99 18.51 7.34 9.03
CA SER A 99 18.89 7.97 7.77
C SER A 99 17.64 8.12 6.91
N LEU A 100 17.26 9.35 6.62
CA LEU A 100 16.07 9.68 5.84
C LEU A 100 16.48 10.47 4.61
N MET A 101 16.10 9.99 3.43
CA MET A 101 16.39 10.66 2.17
C MET A 101 15.11 10.76 1.34
N PRO A 102 14.45 11.94 1.35
CA PRO A 102 13.22 12.15 0.60
C PRO A 102 13.50 12.33 -0.89
N PHE A 103 12.50 12.01 -1.72
CA PHE A 103 12.54 12.23 -3.16
C PHE A 103 11.15 12.59 -3.70
N HIS A 104 11.15 13.31 -4.84
CA HIS A 104 9.97 13.52 -5.66
C HIS A 104 10.32 13.15 -7.10
N LEU A 105 9.75 12.06 -7.59
CA LEU A 105 9.99 11.54 -8.93
C LEU A 105 8.93 12.05 -9.90
N ARG A 106 9.39 12.40 -11.11
CA ARG A 106 8.56 12.71 -12.26
C ARG A 106 8.87 11.75 -13.39
N PHE A 107 7.88 11.50 -14.21
CA PHE A 107 7.96 10.52 -15.29
C PHE A 107 7.59 11.17 -16.61
N GLU A 108 8.45 11.01 -17.60
CA GLU A 108 8.22 11.47 -18.97
C GLU A 108 8.17 10.27 -19.90
N GLN A 109 7.11 10.18 -20.70
CA GLN A 109 6.97 9.11 -21.68
C GLN A 109 7.82 9.43 -22.90
N GLY A 110 8.78 8.54 -23.22
CA GLY A 110 9.62 8.59 -24.41
C GLY A 110 9.34 7.43 -25.37
N GLU A 111 10.09 7.35 -26.46
CA GLU A 111 9.94 6.27 -27.47
C GLU A 111 10.28 4.88 -26.94
N GLU A 112 11.23 4.77 -25.98
CA GLU A 112 11.68 3.50 -25.39
C GLU A 112 11.05 3.19 -24.01
N GLY A 113 10.03 3.94 -23.59
CA GLY A 113 9.39 3.80 -22.28
C GLY A 113 9.44 5.09 -21.46
N PHE A 114 9.42 4.95 -20.13
CA PHE A 114 9.44 6.11 -19.23
C PHE A 114 10.83 6.47 -18.77
N THR A 115 11.13 7.77 -18.78
CA THR A 115 12.32 8.34 -18.14
C THR A 115 11.94 8.90 -16.78
N THR A 116 12.67 8.53 -15.74
CA THR A 116 12.44 8.96 -14.36
C THR A 116 13.44 10.03 -13.97
N SER A 117 12.97 11.16 -13.49
CA SER A 117 13.78 12.25 -12.93
C SER A 117 13.43 12.51 -11.45
N GLY A 118 14.30 13.23 -10.73
CA GLY A 118 14.05 13.61 -9.32
C GLY A 118 14.67 12.66 -8.29
N TRP A 119 15.44 11.66 -8.70
CA TRP A 119 16.21 10.87 -7.74
C TRP A 119 17.24 11.75 -7.01
N PRO A 120 17.45 11.54 -5.68
CA PRO A 120 18.51 12.24 -4.95
C PRO A 120 19.89 12.02 -5.57
N ALA A 121 20.75 13.03 -5.51
CA ALA A 121 22.12 12.92 -6.05
C ALA A 121 22.96 11.87 -5.28
N ASP A 122 22.80 11.84 -3.95
CA ASP A 122 23.52 10.94 -3.05
C ASP A 122 22.60 9.80 -2.58
N MET A 123 22.19 8.93 -3.51
CA MET A 123 21.31 7.80 -3.20
C MET A 123 21.95 6.85 -2.18
N PRO A 124 21.16 6.23 -1.27
CA PRO A 124 21.69 5.27 -0.30
C PRO A 124 22.45 4.13 -0.99
N ASN A 125 23.45 3.58 -0.30
CA ASN A 125 24.14 2.39 -0.80
C ASN A 125 23.15 1.22 -0.89
N PRO A 126 22.99 0.55 -2.04
CA PRO A 126 22.10 -0.60 -2.19
C PRO A 126 22.37 -1.74 -1.19
N GLU A 127 23.62 -1.93 -0.77
CA GLU A 127 24.00 -2.94 0.23
C GLU A 127 23.48 -2.62 1.65
N SER A 128 23.12 -1.35 1.93
CA SER A 128 22.49 -0.98 3.21
C SER A 128 21.02 -1.40 3.32
N THR A 129 20.46 -1.96 2.25
CA THR A 129 19.08 -2.46 2.18
C THR A 129 18.04 -1.50 2.78
N PRO A 130 17.98 -0.23 2.33
CA PRO A 130 17.02 0.72 2.87
C PRO A 130 15.59 0.27 2.58
N SER A 131 14.65 0.60 3.47
CA SER A 131 13.22 0.52 3.15
C SER A 131 12.78 1.79 2.43
N LEU A 132 11.76 1.69 1.58
CA LEU A 132 11.16 2.84 0.90
C LEU A 132 9.70 3.00 1.32
N LEU A 133 9.33 4.22 1.69
CA LEU A 133 7.93 4.61 1.83
C LEU A 133 7.56 5.47 0.61
N ILE A 134 6.48 5.08 -0.10
CA ILE A 134 6.14 5.65 -1.42
C ILE A 134 4.68 6.05 -1.47
N LEU A 135 4.41 7.28 -1.93
CA LEU A 135 3.07 7.76 -2.23
C LEU A 135 3.04 8.23 -3.69
N GLY A 136 2.20 7.63 -4.51
CA GLY A 136 2.11 7.94 -5.95
C GLY A 136 0.81 8.65 -6.32
N GLU A 137 0.88 9.51 -7.33
CA GLU A 137 -0.31 10.01 -8.02
C GLU A 137 -0.71 8.99 -9.11
N PRO A 138 -1.91 8.37 -9.06
CA PRO A 138 -2.22 7.18 -9.85
C PRO A 138 -2.25 7.40 -11.36
N PHE A 139 -2.50 8.62 -11.82
CA PHE A 139 -2.62 8.92 -13.25
C PHE A 139 -1.31 9.35 -13.92
N THR A 140 -0.31 9.71 -13.11
CA THR A 140 0.99 10.21 -13.60
C THR A 140 2.18 9.36 -13.16
N THR A 141 1.95 8.33 -12.31
CA THR A 141 2.99 7.40 -11.89
C THR A 141 2.88 6.09 -12.68
N PRO A 142 3.81 5.77 -13.57
CA PRO A 142 3.89 4.46 -14.22
C PRO A 142 4.50 3.44 -13.23
N VAL A 143 3.68 2.90 -12.34
CA VAL A 143 4.12 2.12 -11.16
C VAL A 143 5.00 0.93 -11.55
N GLU A 144 4.65 0.20 -12.61
CA GLU A 144 5.43 -0.95 -13.07
C GLU A 144 6.85 -0.54 -13.53
N ALA A 145 6.97 0.62 -14.20
CA ALA A 145 8.27 1.17 -14.59
C ALA A 145 9.08 1.61 -13.36
N LEU A 146 8.44 2.28 -12.39
CA LEU A 146 9.05 2.67 -11.12
C LEU A 146 9.58 1.45 -10.35
N LEU A 147 8.73 0.44 -10.14
CA LEU A 147 9.11 -0.78 -9.42
C LEU A 147 10.19 -1.58 -10.18
N GLY A 148 10.15 -1.59 -11.51
CA GLY A 148 11.20 -2.16 -12.36
C GLY A 148 12.55 -1.45 -12.20
N ASP A 149 12.55 -0.13 -12.08
CA ASP A 149 13.76 0.67 -11.85
C ASP A 149 14.31 0.47 -10.42
N LEU A 150 13.43 0.44 -9.43
CA LEU A 150 13.80 0.13 -8.05
C LEU A 150 14.40 -1.28 -7.91
N ARG A 151 13.83 -2.29 -8.56
CA ARG A 151 14.37 -3.65 -8.56
C ARG A 151 15.80 -3.71 -9.12
N LYS A 152 16.10 -2.94 -10.16
CA LYS A 152 17.45 -2.88 -10.73
C LYS A 152 18.44 -2.19 -9.80
N ARG A 153 18.02 -1.10 -9.12
CA ARG A 153 18.88 -0.29 -8.24
C ARG A 153 19.01 -0.87 -6.84
N TYR A 154 17.91 -1.37 -6.31
CA TYR A 154 17.76 -1.86 -4.93
C TYR A 154 17.04 -3.20 -4.89
N PRO A 155 17.66 -4.28 -5.38
CA PRO A 155 16.99 -5.59 -5.55
C PRO A 155 16.48 -6.21 -4.24
N LYS A 156 16.99 -5.77 -3.09
CA LYS A 156 16.62 -6.27 -1.76
C LYS A 156 15.80 -5.28 -0.92
N ALA A 157 15.57 -4.07 -1.43
CA ALA A 157 14.85 -3.04 -0.69
C ALA A 157 13.34 -3.28 -0.72
N ALA A 158 12.72 -3.28 0.45
CA ALA A 158 11.27 -3.30 0.56
C ALA A 158 10.71 -1.91 0.27
N ALA A 159 9.81 -1.82 -0.70
CA ALA A 159 9.01 -0.62 -0.96
C ALA A 159 7.59 -0.87 -0.46
N ILE A 160 7.07 0.04 0.36
CA ILE A 160 5.71 -0.01 0.88
C ILE A 160 5.05 1.35 0.76
N GLY A 161 3.77 1.37 0.43
CA GLY A 161 3.03 2.60 0.25
C GLY A 161 1.73 2.43 -0.50
N GLY A 162 1.26 3.50 -1.13
CA GLY A 162 0.01 3.44 -1.88
C GLY A 162 -0.17 4.62 -2.82
N MET A 163 -1.14 4.44 -3.71
CA MET A 163 -1.54 5.46 -4.67
C MET A 163 -2.62 6.35 -4.04
N ALA A 164 -2.47 7.67 -4.19
CA ALA A 164 -3.46 8.65 -3.75
C ALA A 164 -4.85 8.32 -4.32
N SER A 165 -5.89 8.54 -3.54
CA SER A 165 -7.26 8.14 -3.89
C SER A 165 -8.30 9.24 -3.68
N GLY A 166 -7.87 10.46 -3.40
CA GLY A 166 -8.77 11.59 -3.15
C GLY A 166 -9.59 12.01 -4.36
N ALA A 167 -9.21 11.60 -5.57
CA ALA A 167 -9.93 11.87 -6.80
C ALA A 167 -9.83 10.71 -7.79
N HIS A 168 -10.82 10.61 -8.67
CA HIS A 168 -10.92 9.57 -9.70
C HIS A 168 -10.60 10.09 -11.10
N GLN A 169 -9.94 11.25 -11.21
CA GLN A 169 -9.55 11.87 -12.48
C GLN A 169 -8.17 12.53 -12.37
N PRO A 170 -7.43 12.63 -13.47
CA PRO A 170 -6.13 13.31 -13.48
C PRO A 170 -6.19 14.73 -12.94
N GLY A 171 -5.16 15.15 -12.19
CA GLY A 171 -5.04 16.49 -11.61
C GLY A 171 -5.92 16.74 -10.37
N GLY A 172 -6.72 15.76 -9.95
CA GLY A 172 -7.60 15.89 -8.78
C GLY A 172 -6.93 15.55 -7.45
N ASN A 173 -5.88 14.74 -7.45
CA ASN A 173 -5.13 14.38 -6.25
C ASN A 173 -4.06 15.43 -5.92
N ARG A 174 -3.61 15.42 -4.68
CA ARG A 174 -2.44 16.17 -4.21
C ARG A 174 -1.54 15.24 -3.41
N LEU A 175 -0.24 15.32 -3.70
CA LEU A 175 0.80 14.76 -2.85
C LEU A 175 1.45 15.91 -2.07
N ILE A 176 1.97 15.62 -0.89
CA ILE A 176 2.73 16.59 -0.09
C ILE A 176 4.20 16.18 -0.09
N TYR A 177 5.06 17.14 -0.36
CA TYR A 177 6.51 16.97 -0.36
C TYR A 177 7.17 18.20 0.29
N ASN A 178 7.69 18.03 1.52
CA ASN A 178 8.44 19.06 2.25
C ASN A 178 7.80 20.46 2.19
N GLY A 179 6.59 20.59 2.70
CA GLY A 179 5.88 21.85 2.81
C GLY A 179 5.17 22.36 1.55
N GLN A 180 5.20 21.60 0.46
CA GLN A 180 4.55 21.94 -0.80
C GLN A 180 3.57 20.84 -1.26
N ALA A 181 2.48 21.25 -1.91
CA ALA A 181 1.61 20.32 -2.61
C ALA A 181 2.08 20.15 -4.07
N VAL A 182 2.10 18.90 -4.54
CA VAL A 182 2.44 18.55 -5.92
C VAL A 182 1.33 17.72 -6.54
N GLU A 183 1.13 17.84 -7.86
CA GLU A 183 0.00 17.25 -8.59
C GLU A 183 0.36 16.01 -9.39
N GLU A 184 1.63 15.67 -9.48
CA GLU A 184 2.13 14.62 -10.37
C GLU A 184 3.27 13.82 -9.75
N GLY A 185 3.45 12.60 -10.27
CA GLY A 185 4.57 11.75 -9.97
C GLY A 185 4.45 11.01 -8.65
N THR A 186 5.57 10.79 -8.01
CA THR A 186 5.69 9.98 -6.80
C THR A 186 6.57 10.68 -5.79
N VAL A 187 6.08 10.85 -4.56
CA VAL A 187 6.89 11.28 -3.43
C VAL A 187 7.24 10.08 -2.56
N GLY A 188 8.40 10.11 -1.94
CA GLY A 188 8.80 9.01 -1.07
C GLY A 188 10.02 9.36 -0.24
N VAL A 189 10.41 8.41 0.60
CA VAL A 189 11.60 8.51 1.45
C VAL A 189 12.29 7.17 1.58
N PHE A 190 13.61 7.15 1.42
CA PHE A 190 14.45 6.05 1.86
C PHE A 190 14.60 6.13 3.37
N VAL A 191 14.38 5.01 4.05
CA VAL A 191 14.51 4.87 5.50
C VAL A 191 15.58 3.84 5.80
N GLY A 192 16.55 4.21 6.62
CA GLY A 192 17.66 3.35 7.02
C GLY A 192 18.30 3.83 8.32
N GLY A 193 19.54 3.44 8.56
CA GLY A 193 20.26 3.74 9.80
C GLY A 193 19.75 2.90 10.97
N ALA A 194 19.41 3.55 12.09
CA ALA A 194 18.94 2.87 13.29
C ALA A 194 17.45 2.46 13.27
N VAL A 195 16.76 2.63 12.13
CA VAL A 195 15.35 2.30 11.95
C VAL A 195 15.18 1.32 10.79
N ARG A 196 14.30 0.34 10.98
CA ARG A 196 13.87 -0.62 9.97
C ARG A 196 12.35 -0.62 9.87
N ILE A 197 11.85 -0.82 8.66
CA ILE A 197 10.43 -1.03 8.40
C ILE A 197 10.19 -2.54 8.24
N ARG A 198 9.28 -3.11 9.04
CA ARG A 198 8.75 -4.45 8.85
C ARG A 198 7.39 -4.34 8.19
N THR A 199 7.08 -5.27 7.31
CA THR A 199 5.86 -5.19 6.49
C THR A 199 4.93 -6.36 6.78
N VAL A 200 3.63 -6.06 6.89
CA VAL A 200 2.55 -7.05 6.91
C VAL A 200 1.67 -6.77 5.72
N VAL A 201 1.48 -7.77 4.86
CA VAL A 201 0.72 -7.65 3.61
C VAL A 201 -0.40 -8.67 3.62
N SER A 202 -1.62 -8.21 3.86
CA SER A 202 -2.81 -9.07 3.90
C SER A 202 -3.63 -8.93 2.63
N GLN A 203 -3.87 -10.06 1.96
CA GLN A 203 -4.66 -10.12 0.74
C GLN A 203 -6.14 -10.39 1.04
N GLY A 204 -7.02 -9.69 0.32
CA GLY A 204 -8.46 -9.81 0.51
C GLY A 204 -9.13 -10.95 -0.28
N CYS A 205 -8.35 -11.91 -0.79
CA CYS A 205 -8.84 -12.97 -1.67
C CYS A 205 -8.47 -14.36 -1.17
N ARG A 206 -9.32 -15.35 -1.45
CA ARG A 206 -9.04 -16.76 -1.23
C ARG A 206 -9.04 -17.52 -2.56
N PRO A 207 -8.17 -18.54 -2.73
CA PRO A 207 -8.15 -19.36 -3.92
C PRO A 207 -9.42 -20.22 -4.02
N ILE A 208 -9.88 -20.44 -5.27
CA ILE A 208 -10.98 -21.34 -5.62
C ILE A 208 -10.60 -22.22 -6.80
N GLY A 209 -11.11 -23.46 -6.82
CA GLY A 209 -10.80 -24.45 -7.86
C GLY A 209 -9.34 -24.86 -7.87
N ASP A 210 -8.97 -25.58 -8.94
CA ASP A 210 -7.62 -26.05 -9.17
C ASP A 210 -6.69 -24.96 -9.70
N ARG A 211 -5.39 -25.23 -9.66
CA ARG A 211 -4.36 -24.42 -10.32
C ARG A 211 -4.25 -24.81 -11.78
N PHE A 212 -3.97 -23.85 -12.63
CA PHE A 212 -3.79 -24.03 -14.05
C PHE A 212 -2.48 -23.41 -14.52
N MET A 213 -1.88 -23.99 -15.54
CA MET A 213 -0.79 -23.34 -16.28
C MET A 213 -1.37 -22.57 -17.47
N ILE A 214 -0.91 -21.35 -17.70
CA ILE A 214 -1.20 -20.61 -18.93
C ILE A 214 -0.48 -21.33 -20.09
N THR A 215 -1.22 -21.91 -21.00
CA THR A 215 -0.66 -22.63 -22.17
C THR A 215 -0.72 -21.78 -23.45
N GLN A 216 -1.55 -20.73 -23.47
CA GLN A 216 -1.57 -19.74 -24.55
C GLN A 216 -1.99 -18.37 -24.00
N ALA A 217 -1.22 -17.33 -24.32
CA ALA A 217 -1.51 -15.95 -23.94
C ALA A 217 -0.98 -14.96 -24.95
N GLU A 218 -1.64 -13.78 -25.02
CA GLU A 218 -1.19 -12.65 -25.82
C GLU A 218 -1.40 -11.35 -25.04
N GLN A 219 -0.31 -10.65 -24.74
CA GLN A 219 -0.29 -9.45 -23.90
C GLN A 219 -0.97 -9.70 -22.53
N ASN A 220 -2.15 -9.15 -22.29
CA ASN A 220 -2.94 -9.32 -21.08
C ASN A 220 -4.13 -10.27 -21.26
N VAL A 221 -4.18 -11.02 -22.36
CA VAL A 221 -5.27 -11.96 -22.64
C VAL A 221 -4.79 -13.39 -22.42
N VAL A 222 -5.45 -14.10 -21.51
CA VAL A 222 -5.28 -15.54 -21.29
C VAL A 222 -6.23 -16.26 -22.25
N GLN A 223 -5.67 -17.00 -23.21
CA GLN A 223 -6.45 -17.72 -24.22
C GLN A 223 -6.69 -19.16 -23.79
N GLU A 224 -5.66 -19.86 -23.25
CA GLU A 224 -5.79 -21.24 -22.80
C GLU A 224 -5.18 -21.46 -21.42
N LEU A 225 -5.84 -22.30 -20.64
CA LEU A 225 -5.41 -22.79 -19.33
C LEU A 225 -5.33 -24.33 -19.35
N SER A 226 -4.11 -24.88 -19.18
CA SER A 226 -3.82 -26.31 -19.19
C SER A 226 -4.45 -27.01 -20.41
N GLY A 227 -4.23 -26.43 -21.62
CA GLY A 227 -4.65 -26.99 -22.90
C GLY A 227 -6.14 -26.89 -23.24
N LYS A 228 -6.91 -26.07 -22.52
CA LYS A 228 -8.33 -25.78 -22.81
C LYS A 228 -8.58 -24.28 -22.85
N PRO A 229 -9.61 -23.83 -23.59
CA PRO A 229 -10.02 -22.43 -23.57
C PRO A 229 -10.21 -21.90 -22.16
N ALA A 230 -9.66 -20.71 -21.87
CA ALA A 230 -9.62 -20.16 -20.52
C ALA A 230 -11.02 -19.96 -19.91
N LEU A 231 -12.01 -19.56 -20.73
CA LEU A 231 -13.41 -19.46 -20.30
C LEU A 231 -14.07 -20.80 -20.02
N GLU A 232 -13.63 -21.90 -20.66
CA GLU A 232 -14.11 -23.24 -20.34
C GLU A 232 -13.65 -23.63 -18.93
N ARG A 233 -12.35 -23.41 -18.62
CA ARG A 233 -11.80 -23.65 -17.28
C ARG A 233 -12.51 -22.81 -16.22
N LEU A 234 -12.78 -21.56 -16.52
CA LEU A 234 -13.54 -20.68 -15.62
C LEU A 234 -14.95 -21.25 -15.35
N ARG A 235 -15.66 -21.72 -16.38
CA ARG A 235 -16.99 -22.31 -16.22
C ARG A 235 -16.93 -23.62 -15.42
N GLU A 236 -15.91 -24.46 -15.63
CA GLU A 236 -15.68 -25.68 -14.82
C GLU A 236 -15.56 -25.30 -13.34
N VAL A 237 -14.67 -24.35 -12.97
CA VAL A 237 -14.49 -23.90 -11.58
C VAL A 237 -15.78 -23.30 -11.03
N PHE A 238 -16.44 -22.40 -11.79
CA PHE A 238 -17.68 -21.75 -11.37
C PHE A 238 -18.79 -22.75 -11.07
N SER A 239 -18.89 -23.84 -11.86
CA SER A 239 -19.93 -24.87 -11.67
C SER A 239 -19.76 -25.68 -10.38
N LEU A 240 -18.58 -25.70 -9.80
CA LEU A 240 -18.27 -26.41 -8.54
C LEU A 240 -18.53 -25.56 -7.29
N LEU A 241 -18.73 -24.26 -7.47
CA LEU A 241 -19.01 -23.34 -6.37
C LEU A 241 -20.45 -23.53 -5.84
N SER A 242 -20.61 -23.28 -4.55
CA SER A 242 -21.94 -23.19 -3.95
C SER A 242 -22.73 -22.01 -4.54
N PRO A 243 -24.09 -22.02 -4.46
CA PRO A 243 -24.89 -20.90 -4.99
C PRO A 243 -24.52 -19.53 -4.41
N ALA A 244 -24.11 -19.48 -3.13
CA ALA A 244 -23.65 -18.24 -2.50
C ALA A 244 -22.33 -17.77 -3.07
N GLU A 245 -21.38 -18.68 -3.30
CA GLU A 245 -20.10 -18.37 -3.90
C GLU A 245 -20.22 -17.98 -5.38
N GLN A 246 -21.13 -18.60 -6.13
CA GLN A 246 -21.45 -18.20 -7.51
C GLN A 246 -21.93 -16.76 -7.58
N GLN A 247 -22.88 -16.38 -6.70
CA GLN A 247 -23.35 -15.00 -6.60
C GLN A 247 -22.22 -14.01 -6.24
N GLN A 248 -21.29 -14.43 -5.38
CA GLN A 248 -20.12 -13.63 -5.01
C GLN A 248 -19.15 -13.53 -6.19
N ALA A 249 -18.88 -14.63 -6.89
CA ALA A 249 -17.97 -14.70 -8.03
C ALA A 249 -18.41 -13.83 -9.21
N GLU A 250 -19.72 -13.64 -9.43
CA GLU A 250 -20.23 -12.73 -10.46
C GLU A 250 -19.73 -11.28 -10.31
N ARG A 251 -19.32 -10.89 -9.09
CA ARG A 251 -18.94 -9.50 -8.76
C ARG A 251 -17.49 -9.36 -8.28
N ALA A 252 -16.89 -10.45 -7.84
CA ALA A 252 -15.67 -10.42 -7.04
C ALA A 252 -14.69 -11.55 -7.40
N LEU A 253 -14.69 -11.96 -8.68
CA LEU A 253 -13.78 -12.97 -9.20
C LEU A 253 -12.51 -12.32 -9.76
N HIS A 254 -11.37 -12.89 -9.41
CA HIS A 254 -10.04 -12.43 -9.80
C HIS A 254 -9.20 -13.60 -10.28
N LEU A 255 -8.03 -13.30 -10.86
CA LEU A 255 -6.99 -14.27 -11.19
C LEU A 255 -5.79 -14.03 -10.29
N GLY A 256 -5.35 -15.05 -9.57
CA GLY A 256 -4.07 -15.07 -8.88
C GLY A 256 -2.99 -15.63 -9.80
N ILE A 257 -1.91 -14.88 -9.99
CA ILE A 257 -0.73 -15.30 -10.75
C ILE A 257 0.35 -15.64 -9.73
N VAL A 258 0.93 -16.83 -9.80
CA VAL A 258 2.00 -17.26 -8.89
C VAL A 258 3.20 -16.32 -9.01
N ILE A 259 3.73 -15.86 -7.87
CA ILE A 259 4.86 -14.93 -7.80
C ILE A 259 6.20 -15.67 -7.97
N ASP A 260 6.32 -16.86 -7.38
CA ASP A 260 7.53 -17.69 -7.43
C ASP A 260 7.19 -19.13 -7.84
N GLU A 261 7.44 -19.46 -9.11
CA GLU A 261 7.19 -20.78 -9.69
C GLU A 261 8.10 -21.90 -9.13
N HIS A 262 9.13 -21.56 -8.35
CA HIS A 262 10.06 -22.54 -7.77
C HIS A 262 9.58 -23.14 -6.45
N LYS A 263 8.47 -22.64 -5.90
CA LYS A 263 7.87 -23.22 -4.69
C LYS A 263 7.16 -24.55 -4.99
N ASP A 264 7.38 -25.56 -4.16
CA ASP A 264 6.70 -26.84 -4.25
C ASP A 264 5.20 -26.77 -3.90
N HIS A 265 4.87 -25.84 -2.99
CA HIS A 265 3.50 -25.59 -2.53
C HIS A 265 3.22 -24.11 -2.50
N PHE A 266 2.02 -23.72 -2.93
CA PHE A 266 1.55 -22.34 -2.92
C PHE A 266 0.49 -22.15 -1.85
N GLU A 267 0.65 -21.10 -1.06
CA GLU A 267 -0.27 -20.68 0.00
C GLU A 267 -0.92 -19.33 -0.35
N ARG A 268 -1.82 -18.86 0.50
CA ARG A 268 -2.33 -17.49 0.42
C ARG A 268 -1.13 -16.54 0.58
N GLY A 269 -1.04 -15.51 -0.24
CA GLY A 269 0.13 -14.61 -0.27
C GLY A 269 1.17 -14.94 -1.36
N ASP A 270 1.14 -16.14 -1.94
CA ASP A 270 2.03 -16.51 -3.05
C ASP A 270 1.51 -16.08 -4.43
N PHE A 271 0.36 -15.41 -4.46
CA PHE A 271 -0.30 -15.00 -5.69
C PHE A 271 -0.40 -13.48 -5.80
N LEU A 272 -0.11 -12.98 -6.98
CA LEU A 272 -0.41 -11.61 -7.37
C LEU A 272 -1.85 -11.56 -7.89
N ILE A 273 -2.73 -10.87 -7.18
CA ILE A 273 -4.16 -10.81 -7.53
C ILE A 273 -4.40 -9.78 -8.62
N ARG A 274 -5.08 -10.19 -9.69
CA ARG A 274 -5.40 -9.32 -10.83
C ARG A 274 -6.89 -9.39 -11.19
N ASN A 275 -7.43 -8.25 -11.57
CA ASN A 275 -8.80 -8.15 -12.05
C ASN A 275 -9.00 -8.93 -13.35
N LEU A 276 -10.14 -9.59 -13.49
CA LEU A 276 -10.65 -10.01 -14.78
C LEU A 276 -11.35 -8.80 -15.42
N ILE A 277 -10.79 -8.28 -16.51
CA ILE A 277 -11.26 -7.05 -17.16
C ILE A 277 -12.40 -7.33 -18.13
N GLY A 278 -12.35 -8.45 -18.83
CA GLY A 278 -13.35 -8.82 -19.83
C GLY A 278 -13.15 -10.23 -20.34
N ALA A 279 -14.16 -10.72 -21.04
CA ALA A 279 -14.18 -12.07 -21.63
C ALA A 279 -14.55 -11.99 -23.11
N ASP A 280 -13.83 -12.73 -23.95
CA ASP A 280 -14.13 -12.88 -25.36
C ASP A 280 -14.76 -14.27 -25.61
N GLN A 281 -16.05 -14.25 -25.89
CA GLN A 281 -16.81 -15.46 -26.17
C GLN A 281 -16.44 -16.13 -27.51
N GLN A 282 -15.81 -15.40 -28.43
CA GLN A 282 -15.42 -15.94 -29.74
C GLN A 282 -14.11 -16.70 -29.67
N THR A 283 -13.12 -16.17 -28.99
CA THR A 283 -11.82 -16.82 -28.78
C THR A 283 -11.81 -17.78 -27.58
N GLY A 284 -12.77 -17.63 -26.67
CA GLY A 284 -12.79 -18.38 -25.41
C GLY A 284 -11.76 -17.92 -24.38
N GLY A 285 -11.16 -16.74 -24.59
CA GLY A 285 -10.20 -16.11 -23.68
C GLY A 285 -10.81 -15.08 -22.73
N PHE A 286 -10.02 -14.61 -21.77
CA PHE A 286 -10.34 -13.45 -20.93
C PHE A 286 -9.12 -12.55 -20.72
N ALA A 287 -9.37 -11.26 -20.57
CA ALA A 287 -8.35 -10.26 -20.30
C ALA A 287 -8.19 -10.05 -18.77
N VAL A 288 -6.94 -9.85 -18.34
CA VAL A 288 -6.58 -9.56 -16.95
C VAL A 288 -5.88 -8.22 -16.84
N GLY A 289 -5.81 -7.67 -15.63
CA GLY A 289 -5.19 -6.36 -15.33
C GLY A 289 -3.66 -6.38 -15.29
N ASP A 290 -3.01 -7.30 -16.01
CA ASP A 290 -1.55 -7.41 -16.09
C ASP A 290 -1.13 -8.11 -17.38
N ILE A 291 0.15 -7.97 -17.76
CA ILE A 291 0.72 -8.74 -18.86
C ILE A 291 1.02 -10.16 -18.38
N VAL A 292 0.49 -11.14 -19.08
CA VAL A 292 0.66 -12.56 -18.76
C VAL A 292 1.55 -13.26 -19.78
N LYS A 293 2.12 -14.41 -19.36
CA LYS A 293 3.04 -15.22 -20.19
C LYS A 293 2.68 -16.69 -20.10
N GLU A 294 2.92 -17.40 -21.19
CA GLU A 294 2.87 -18.86 -21.20
C GLU A 294 3.84 -19.45 -20.18
N GLY A 295 3.43 -20.53 -19.53
CA GLY A 295 4.19 -21.20 -18.48
C GLY A 295 3.91 -20.67 -17.06
N GLN A 296 3.22 -19.54 -16.89
CA GLN A 296 2.83 -19.07 -15.56
C GLN A 296 1.73 -19.94 -14.95
N THR A 297 1.85 -20.22 -13.65
CA THR A 297 0.81 -20.88 -12.86
C THR A 297 -0.18 -19.86 -12.34
N VAL A 298 -1.46 -20.14 -12.51
CA VAL A 298 -2.55 -19.27 -12.06
C VAL A 298 -3.62 -20.06 -11.30
N GLN A 299 -4.37 -19.36 -10.45
CA GLN A 299 -5.53 -19.89 -9.76
C GLN A 299 -6.62 -18.82 -9.65
N PHE A 300 -7.86 -19.18 -9.88
CA PHE A 300 -8.96 -18.25 -9.67
C PHE A 300 -9.07 -17.90 -8.19
N GLN A 301 -9.42 -16.66 -7.91
CA GLN A 301 -9.49 -16.10 -6.57
C GLN A 301 -10.84 -15.45 -6.38
N LEU A 302 -11.41 -15.66 -5.20
CA LEU A 302 -12.66 -15.05 -4.80
C LEU A 302 -12.38 -14.06 -3.67
N ARG A 303 -12.83 -12.83 -3.86
CA ARG A 303 -12.72 -11.81 -2.81
C ARG A 303 -13.69 -12.11 -1.69
N ASP A 304 -13.19 -12.30 -0.48
CA ASP A 304 -13.95 -12.81 0.67
C ASP A 304 -13.59 -12.04 1.94
N ALA A 305 -14.60 -11.40 2.57
CA ALA A 305 -14.36 -10.54 3.73
C ALA A 305 -13.91 -11.35 4.97
N ALA A 306 -14.45 -12.55 5.18
CA ALA A 306 -14.05 -13.39 6.30
C ALA A 306 -12.62 -13.87 6.12
N ALA A 307 -12.28 -14.35 4.92
CA ALA A 307 -10.92 -14.76 4.60
C ALA A 307 -9.91 -13.60 4.70
N ALA A 308 -10.29 -12.38 4.27
CA ALA A 308 -9.45 -11.18 4.40
C ALA A 308 -9.22 -10.80 5.86
N SER A 309 -10.26 -10.94 6.70
CA SER A 309 -10.16 -10.68 8.15
C SER A 309 -9.23 -11.69 8.83
N GLU A 310 -9.45 -12.98 8.59
CA GLU A 310 -8.62 -14.06 9.15
C GLU A 310 -7.14 -13.90 8.76
N ASP A 311 -6.88 -13.57 7.49
CA ASP A 311 -5.54 -13.37 6.98
C ASP A 311 -4.81 -12.21 7.67
N LEU A 312 -5.46 -11.05 7.79
CA LEU A 312 -4.88 -9.89 8.46
C LEU A 312 -4.56 -10.18 9.93
N HIS A 313 -5.51 -10.78 10.67
CA HIS A 313 -5.30 -11.16 12.06
C HIS A 313 -4.18 -12.19 12.23
N ALA A 314 -4.13 -13.23 11.38
CA ALA A 314 -3.09 -14.24 11.44
C ALA A 314 -1.69 -13.67 11.16
N LEU A 315 -1.57 -12.79 10.16
CA LEU A 315 -0.30 -12.15 9.81
C LEU A 315 0.18 -11.19 10.91
N LEU A 316 -0.71 -10.38 11.49
CA LEU A 316 -0.38 -9.48 12.60
C LEU A 316 0.01 -10.27 13.86
N THR A 317 -0.71 -11.35 14.19
CA THR A 317 -0.36 -12.25 15.30
C THR A 317 1.01 -12.90 15.08
N GLY A 318 1.27 -13.39 13.86
CA GLY A 318 2.57 -13.95 13.47
C GLY A 318 3.69 -12.93 13.59
N GLU A 319 3.46 -11.71 13.13
CA GLU A 319 4.40 -10.60 13.23
C GLU A 319 4.70 -10.27 14.71
N ARG A 320 3.69 -10.17 15.55
CA ARG A 320 3.84 -9.96 16.99
C ARG A 320 4.68 -11.06 17.64
N ALA A 321 4.50 -12.31 17.27
CA ALA A 321 5.26 -13.43 17.83
C ALA A 321 6.75 -13.37 17.48
N THR A 322 7.14 -12.71 16.38
CA THR A 322 8.53 -12.56 15.96
C THR A 322 9.23 -11.34 16.54
N GLN A 323 8.50 -10.42 17.20
CA GLN A 323 9.06 -9.14 17.69
C GLN A 323 10.00 -9.27 18.90
N GLY A 324 9.91 -10.37 19.66
CA GLY A 324 10.64 -10.50 20.92
C GLY A 324 10.30 -9.35 21.89
N ASP A 325 11.36 -8.73 22.48
CA ASP A 325 11.20 -7.60 23.41
C ASP A 325 11.16 -6.21 22.73
N GLN A 326 11.07 -6.15 21.39
CA GLN A 326 11.10 -4.90 20.63
C GLN A 326 9.80 -4.68 19.83
N PRO A 327 8.72 -4.22 20.48
CA PRO A 327 7.49 -3.89 19.78
C PRO A 327 7.71 -2.70 18.83
N PRO A 328 6.91 -2.58 17.75
CA PRO A 328 6.94 -1.43 16.89
C PRO A 328 6.56 -0.16 17.65
N ALA A 329 7.24 0.95 17.35
CA ALA A 329 6.95 2.24 17.94
C ALA A 329 5.74 2.94 17.31
N GLY A 330 5.38 2.59 16.06
CA GLY A 330 4.26 3.13 15.32
C GLY A 330 4.10 2.41 14.00
N ALA A 331 3.01 2.69 13.29
CA ALA A 331 2.71 2.09 12.00
C ALA A 331 2.10 3.07 11.00
N LEU A 332 2.31 2.79 9.72
CA LEU A 332 1.51 3.33 8.62
C LEU A 332 0.73 2.18 7.97
N ILE A 333 -0.49 2.46 7.54
CA ILE A 333 -1.33 1.51 6.83
C ILE A 333 -1.79 2.08 5.49
N PHE A 334 -1.69 1.28 4.44
CA PHE A 334 -2.21 1.52 3.11
C PHE A 334 -3.23 0.42 2.82
N SER A 335 -4.50 0.72 3.03
CA SER A 335 -5.59 -0.23 2.80
C SER A 335 -6.25 0.07 1.47
N CYS A 336 -6.61 -0.97 0.70
CA CYS A 336 -7.30 -0.77 -0.56
C CYS A 336 -8.62 -0.01 -0.37
N ASN A 337 -8.92 0.96 -1.24
CA ASN A 337 -10.19 1.70 -1.21
C ASN A 337 -11.42 0.80 -1.47
N GLY A 338 -11.22 -0.43 -1.90
CA GLY A 338 -12.24 -1.46 -1.93
C GLY A 338 -12.51 -2.14 -0.59
N ARG A 339 -11.67 -1.98 0.45
CA ARG A 339 -11.87 -2.52 1.81
C ARG A 339 -12.85 -1.61 2.59
N GLY A 340 -12.78 -1.56 3.90
CA GLY A 340 -13.63 -0.71 4.73
C GLY A 340 -15.04 -1.25 4.96
N GLN A 341 -15.93 -0.39 5.46
CA GLN A 341 -17.27 -0.75 5.89
C GLN A 341 -18.11 -1.42 4.79
N ARG A 342 -17.92 -1.01 3.55
CA ARG A 342 -18.67 -1.57 2.41
C ARG A 342 -18.36 -3.05 2.20
N PHE A 343 -17.13 -3.45 2.42
CA PHE A 343 -16.64 -4.82 2.24
C PHE A 343 -16.89 -5.67 3.49
N PHE A 344 -16.42 -5.23 4.65
CA PHE A 344 -16.50 -5.98 5.90
C PHE A 344 -17.88 -5.92 6.59
N LYS A 345 -18.75 -4.99 6.18
CA LYS A 345 -20.03 -4.69 6.88
C LYS A 345 -19.83 -4.25 8.32
N ALA A 346 -18.64 -3.84 8.67
CA ALA A 346 -18.20 -3.34 9.96
C ALA A 346 -17.33 -2.11 9.75
N SER A 347 -17.45 -1.10 10.61
CA SER A 347 -16.60 0.08 10.60
C SER A 347 -15.28 -0.23 11.28
N HIS A 348 -14.21 0.44 10.84
CA HIS A 348 -12.92 0.43 11.53
C HIS A 348 -12.25 -0.96 11.57
N HIS A 349 -12.42 -1.77 10.52
CA HIS A 349 -12.00 -3.17 10.51
C HIS A 349 -10.46 -3.30 10.52
N ASP A 350 -9.77 -2.74 9.55
CA ASP A 350 -8.31 -2.93 9.39
C ASP A 350 -7.54 -2.19 10.49
N ALA A 351 -7.95 -0.96 10.80
CA ALA A 351 -7.40 -0.19 11.92
C ALA A 351 -7.66 -0.89 13.26
N GLY A 352 -8.85 -1.45 13.44
CA GLY A 352 -9.21 -2.24 14.62
C GLY A 352 -8.33 -3.47 14.78
N ALA A 353 -8.14 -4.24 13.71
CA ALA A 353 -7.30 -5.45 13.72
C ALA A 353 -5.85 -5.15 14.14
N ILE A 354 -5.26 -4.06 13.63
CA ILE A 354 -3.91 -3.64 14.04
C ILE A 354 -3.86 -3.36 15.55
N GLN A 355 -4.81 -2.61 16.08
CA GLN A 355 -4.83 -2.26 17.50
C GLN A 355 -5.12 -3.47 18.40
N ASP A 356 -5.95 -4.42 17.94
CA ASP A 356 -6.28 -5.63 18.68
C ASP A 356 -5.08 -6.58 18.78
N GLU A 357 -4.32 -6.73 17.69
CA GLU A 357 -3.19 -7.66 17.64
C GLU A 357 -1.88 -7.04 18.13
N MET A 358 -1.61 -5.77 17.81
CA MET A 358 -0.34 -5.12 18.13
C MET A 358 -0.38 -4.31 19.42
N GLY A 359 -1.57 -4.10 20.00
CA GLY A 359 -1.77 -3.23 21.17
C GLY A 359 -1.86 -1.75 20.78
N SER A 360 -1.91 -0.86 21.79
CA SER A 360 -2.00 0.57 21.56
C SER A 360 -0.76 1.09 20.83
N LEU A 361 -0.95 1.46 19.57
CA LEU A 361 0.11 1.87 18.64
C LEU A 361 -0.34 3.13 17.88
N PRO A 362 0.51 4.17 17.73
CA PRO A 362 0.24 5.27 16.82
C PRO A 362 0.18 4.77 15.38
N VAL A 363 -1.03 4.74 14.80
CA VAL A 363 -1.29 4.28 13.45
C VAL A 363 -1.85 5.43 12.63
N ALA A 364 -1.36 5.64 11.43
CA ALA A 364 -1.96 6.52 10.45
C ALA A 364 -1.94 5.88 9.07
N GLY A 365 -2.80 6.33 8.19
CA GLY A 365 -2.84 5.82 6.84
C GLY A 365 -4.06 6.30 6.08
N PHE A 366 -4.31 5.60 4.98
CA PHE A 366 -5.42 5.95 4.11
C PHE A 366 -5.89 4.75 3.27
N PHE A 367 -7.05 4.90 2.65
CA PHE A 367 -7.57 3.96 1.67
C PHE A 367 -7.00 4.30 0.29
N ALA A 368 -6.14 3.42 -0.24
CA ALA A 368 -5.34 3.64 -1.44
C ALA A 368 -6.03 3.16 -2.73
N MET A 369 -5.70 3.79 -3.85
CA MET A 369 -6.10 3.36 -5.20
C MET A 369 -5.07 2.37 -5.79
N GLY A 370 -4.61 1.44 -4.98
CA GLY A 370 -3.54 0.48 -5.24
C GLY A 370 -2.46 0.59 -4.18
N GLU A 371 -2.02 -0.55 -3.70
CA GLU A 371 -1.06 -0.69 -2.62
C GLU A 371 0.28 -1.15 -3.19
N ILE A 372 1.37 -0.53 -2.75
CA ILE A 372 2.73 -0.94 -3.09
C ILE A 372 3.29 -1.68 -1.89
N ASP A 373 3.70 -2.93 -2.09
CA ASP A 373 4.30 -3.69 -1.01
C ASP A 373 5.14 -4.90 -1.50
N PRO A 374 6.03 -5.44 -0.64
CA PRO A 374 6.87 -6.55 -1.00
C PRO A 374 6.18 -7.89 -0.73
N VAL A 375 6.20 -8.77 -1.74
CA VAL A 375 5.82 -10.18 -1.60
C VAL A 375 6.91 -11.04 -2.24
N GLY A 376 7.33 -12.11 -1.56
CA GLY A 376 8.37 -12.99 -2.07
C GLY A 376 9.71 -12.31 -2.37
N GLY A 377 10.03 -11.20 -1.68
CA GLY A 377 11.26 -10.42 -1.87
C GLY A 377 11.22 -9.47 -3.08
N ASN A 378 10.11 -9.33 -3.76
CA ASN A 378 9.90 -8.36 -4.85
C ASN A 378 8.77 -7.40 -4.51
N ASN A 379 8.87 -6.17 -5.00
CA ASN A 379 7.85 -5.14 -4.80
C ASN A 379 6.84 -5.17 -5.95
N PHE A 380 5.56 -5.08 -5.62
CA PHE A 380 4.46 -5.10 -6.60
C PHE A 380 3.44 -4.01 -6.29
N LEU A 381 2.67 -3.62 -7.32
CA LEU A 381 1.40 -2.94 -7.13
C LEU A 381 0.32 -4.00 -6.91
N HIS A 382 -0.32 -3.94 -5.76
CA HIS A 382 -1.41 -4.83 -5.37
C HIS A 382 -2.77 -4.15 -5.48
N SER A 383 -3.80 -4.98 -5.41
CA SER A 383 -5.18 -4.57 -5.24
C SER A 383 -5.82 -5.44 -4.16
N TYR A 384 -6.75 -4.87 -3.41
CA TYR A 384 -7.50 -5.55 -2.35
C TYR A 384 -6.69 -5.93 -1.10
N THR A 385 -5.48 -5.39 -0.96
CA THR A 385 -4.60 -5.64 0.19
C THR A 385 -4.82 -4.64 1.33
N ALA A 386 -4.34 -5.01 2.51
CA ALA A 386 -3.99 -4.09 3.58
C ALA A 386 -2.50 -4.25 3.84
N SER A 387 -1.75 -3.20 3.58
CA SER A 387 -0.29 -3.14 3.66
C SER A 387 0.11 -2.30 4.87
N VAL A 388 0.79 -2.90 5.84
CA VAL A 388 1.17 -2.26 7.09
C VAL A 388 2.67 -2.13 7.19
N ALA A 389 3.17 -0.91 7.38
CA ALA A 389 4.57 -0.57 7.65
C ALA A 389 4.77 -0.38 9.15
N LEU A 390 5.49 -1.27 9.79
CA LEU A 390 5.79 -1.22 11.22
C LEU A 390 7.18 -0.64 11.45
N PHE A 391 7.28 0.43 12.22
CA PHE A 391 8.54 1.09 12.55
C PHE A 391 9.18 0.41 13.76
N VAL A 392 10.32 -0.24 13.55
CA VAL A 392 11.07 -0.94 14.59
C VAL A 392 12.53 -0.47 14.65
N PRO A 393 13.21 -0.57 15.80
CA PRO A 393 14.65 -0.35 15.85
C PRO A 393 15.39 -1.33 14.93
N ALA A 394 16.45 -0.87 14.26
CA ALA A 394 17.32 -1.78 13.53
C ALA A 394 18.07 -2.69 14.52
N ASP A 395 18.30 -3.95 14.15
CA ASP A 395 19.04 -4.90 14.96
C ASP A 395 20.46 -4.38 15.22
N SER A 396 20.93 -4.45 16.45
CA SER A 396 22.26 -3.98 16.88
C SER A 396 23.43 -4.76 16.26
N SER A 397 23.17 -5.71 15.37
CA SER A 397 24.15 -6.62 14.76
C SER A 397 24.48 -6.30 13.28
N SER A 398 23.98 -5.18 12.72
CA SER A 398 24.19 -4.82 11.30
C SER A 398 25.03 -3.56 11.09
N THR A 399 26.04 -3.34 11.94
CA THR A 399 27.09 -2.31 11.72
C THR A 399 28.41 -2.95 11.34
#